data_f65b89f92ff37416c787b33a780a0fef
#
_entry.id   f65b89f92ff37416c787b33a780a0fef
#
_cell.length_a   1.000
_cell.length_b   1.000
_cell.length_c   1.000
_cell.angle_alpha   90.00
_cell.angle_beta   90.00
_cell.angle_gamma   90.00
#
_symmetry.space_group_name_H-M   'P 1'
#
loop_
_entity.id
_entity.type
_entity.pdbx_description
1 polymer ?
#
loop_
_entity_poly.entity_id
_entity_poly.type
_entity_poly.pdbx_seq_one_letter_code
_entity_poly.pdbx_strand_id
1 'polypeptide(L)'
;IGALWQQHRLPTRGITLVLPDEAVTTKTITAPSMPENKLEELVRHEMRPREDQLVAADYVPLGTDAEGRQQLFCAACRKETMEEYLAMTDRLGLHLENVTVTMAGRLKLLHAMQPMQGKTCIWLCFEGSSVLSLLVENGEYRYSSRNRIFSEPGTVDFGTEMTRDVSGTMQFHTASRSGGTLTDVYYAGCSDDDF
;
A
#
# COMPACT_ATOMS: atom_id res chain seq x y z
N ILE A 1 17.23 -16.56 -8.92
CA ILE A 1 15.76 -16.64 -9.14
C ILE A 1 15.48 -17.76 -10.15
N GLY A 2 16.07 -17.78 -11.36
CA GLY A 2 15.77 -18.76 -12.40
C GLY A 2 15.96 -20.20 -11.97
N ALA A 3 17.06 -20.54 -11.25
CA ALA A 3 17.29 -21.87 -10.71
C ALA A 3 16.21 -22.31 -9.72
N LEU A 4 15.77 -21.42 -8.82
CA LEU A 4 14.67 -21.68 -7.88
C LEU A 4 13.36 -21.88 -8.62
N TRP A 5 13.09 -21.08 -9.65
CA TRP A 5 11.88 -21.19 -10.47
C TRP A 5 11.75 -22.57 -11.12
N GLN A 6 12.85 -23.05 -11.71
CA GLN A 6 12.93 -24.38 -12.32
C GLN A 6 12.84 -25.50 -11.27
N GLN A 7 13.58 -25.38 -10.16
CA GLN A 7 13.58 -26.35 -9.06
C GLN A 7 12.17 -26.59 -8.52
N HIS A 8 11.39 -25.53 -8.33
CA HIS A 8 10.03 -25.60 -7.79
C HIS A 8 8.95 -25.77 -8.87
N ARG A 9 9.34 -25.90 -10.16
CA ARG A 9 8.43 -26.04 -11.30
C ARG A 9 7.31 -24.99 -11.31
N LEU A 10 7.67 -23.74 -11.00
CA LEU A 10 6.69 -22.64 -10.96
C LEU A 10 6.20 -22.30 -12.37
N PRO A 11 4.95 -21.87 -12.53
CA PRO A 11 4.41 -21.47 -13.83
C PRO A 11 5.19 -20.27 -14.38
N THR A 12 5.31 -20.21 -15.71
CA THR A 12 5.97 -19.09 -16.41
C THR A 12 4.97 -18.13 -17.06
N ARG A 13 3.67 -18.41 -16.95
CA ARG A 13 2.55 -17.58 -17.45
C ARG A 13 1.61 -17.25 -16.32
N GLY A 14 0.82 -16.22 -16.47
CA GLY A 14 -0.09 -15.76 -15.43
C GLY A 14 0.64 -15.12 -14.25
N ILE A 15 1.78 -14.50 -14.49
CA ILE A 15 2.64 -13.96 -13.45
C ILE A 15 2.23 -12.52 -13.16
N THR A 16 2.03 -12.23 -11.88
CA THR A 16 1.91 -10.85 -11.40
C THR A 16 3.23 -10.44 -10.74
N LEU A 17 3.84 -9.38 -11.23
CA LEU A 17 4.98 -8.74 -10.60
C LEU A 17 4.46 -7.78 -9.53
N VAL A 18 4.86 -8.00 -8.28
CA VAL A 18 4.60 -7.05 -7.20
C VAL A 18 5.85 -6.21 -6.97
N LEU A 19 5.75 -4.93 -7.26
CA LEU A 19 6.87 -4.00 -7.02
C LEU A 19 7.03 -3.77 -5.52
N PRO A 20 8.28 -3.78 -5.02
CA PRO A 20 8.56 -3.47 -3.63
C PRO A 20 8.30 -1.98 -3.34
N ASP A 21 7.98 -1.67 -2.11
CA ASP A 21 7.61 -0.31 -1.71
C ASP A 21 8.73 0.72 -1.95
N GLU A 22 10.00 0.29 -1.91
CA GLU A 22 11.16 1.13 -2.20
C GLU A 22 11.27 1.54 -3.67
N ALA A 23 10.66 0.77 -4.56
CA ALA A 23 10.66 1.04 -6.01
C ALA A 23 9.54 1.97 -6.44
N VAL A 24 8.60 2.30 -5.55
CA VAL A 24 7.40 3.06 -5.87
C VAL A 24 7.22 4.28 -4.98
N THR A 25 6.61 5.31 -5.54
CA THR A 25 6.08 6.44 -4.79
C THR A 25 4.57 6.30 -4.72
N THR A 26 3.97 6.49 -3.56
CA THR A 26 2.52 6.42 -3.37
C THR A 26 1.96 7.73 -2.85
N LYS A 27 0.75 8.07 -3.24
CA LYS A 27 0.05 9.30 -2.82
C LYS A 27 -1.46 9.06 -2.90
N THR A 28 -2.20 9.57 -1.94
CA THR A 28 -3.66 9.70 -2.08
C THR A 28 -4.00 11.06 -2.65
N ILE A 29 -4.79 11.11 -3.71
CA ILE A 29 -5.25 12.34 -4.33
C ILE A 29 -6.78 12.40 -4.35
N THR A 30 -7.31 13.62 -4.33
CA THR A 30 -8.73 13.90 -4.52
C THR A 30 -8.92 14.53 -5.88
N ALA A 31 -9.74 13.93 -6.73
CA ALA A 31 -10.02 14.40 -8.08
C ALA A 31 -11.50 14.69 -8.26
N PRO A 32 -11.91 15.71 -9.04
CA PRO A 32 -13.30 15.89 -9.43
C PRO A 32 -13.73 14.69 -10.29
N SER A 33 -15.05 14.45 -10.35
CA SER A 33 -15.59 13.43 -11.26
C SER A 33 -15.27 13.80 -12.71
N MET A 34 -14.53 12.92 -13.39
CA MET A 34 -14.09 13.15 -14.77
C MET A 34 -13.97 11.82 -15.53
N PRO A 35 -13.91 11.85 -16.88
CA PRO A 35 -13.67 10.66 -17.67
C PRO A 35 -12.32 9.99 -17.33
N GLU A 36 -12.27 8.65 -17.46
CA GLU A 36 -11.12 7.83 -17.09
C GLU A 36 -9.80 8.28 -17.73
N ASN A 37 -9.82 8.61 -19.02
CA ASN A 37 -8.63 9.09 -19.74
C ASN A 37 -8.07 10.40 -19.15
N LYS A 38 -8.93 11.29 -18.65
CA LYS A 38 -8.52 12.53 -17.97
C LYS A 38 -8.00 12.26 -16.57
N LEU A 39 -8.58 11.28 -15.91
CA LEU A 39 -8.13 10.84 -14.59
C LEU A 39 -6.73 10.22 -14.66
N GLU A 40 -6.46 9.38 -15.67
CA GLU A 40 -5.12 8.84 -15.93
C GLU A 40 -4.09 9.94 -16.20
N GLU A 41 -4.45 10.95 -17.01
CA GLU A 41 -3.58 12.11 -17.27
C GLU A 41 -3.26 12.86 -15.98
N LEU A 42 -4.28 13.12 -15.16
CA LEU A 42 -4.14 13.77 -13.86
C LEU A 42 -3.22 12.98 -12.94
N VAL A 43 -3.46 11.67 -12.77
CA VAL A 43 -2.63 10.79 -11.95
C VAL A 43 -1.19 10.81 -12.42
N ARG A 44 -0.96 10.67 -13.73
CA ARG A 44 0.40 10.70 -14.30
C ARG A 44 1.10 12.03 -14.06
N HIS A 45 0.37 13.15 -14.12
CA HIS A 45 0.88 14.48 -13.80
C HIS A 45 1.20 14.64 -12.32
N GLU A 46 0.26 14.27 -11.44
CA GLU A 46 0.39 14.41 -9.97
C GLU A 46 1.48 13.51 -9.38
N MET A 47 1.75 12.37 -10.03
CA MET A 47 2.75 11.40 -9.57
C MET A 47 4.14 11.64 -10.15
N ARG A 48 4.31 12.57 -11.06
CA ARG A 48 5.60 12.91 -11.65
C ARG A 48 6.41 13.76 -10.67
N PRO A 49 7.60 13.29 -10.21
CA PRO A 49 8.39 14.03 -9.22
C PRO A 49 9.08 15.27 -9.81
N ARG A 50 9.38 15.25 -11.12
CA ARG A 50 9.95 16.36 -11.90
C ARG A 50 9.44 16.29 -13.34
N GLU A 51 9.40 17.41 -14.04
CA GLU A 51 8.91 17.48 -15.42
C GLU A 51 9.71 16.61 -16.41
N ASP A 52 10.99 16.41 -16.16
CA ASP A 52 11.92 15.62 -16.98
C ASP A 52 11.91 14.12 -16.65
N GLN A 53 11.26 13.70 -15.57
CA GLN A 53 11.21 12.29 -15.18
C GLN A 53 9.93 11.59 -15.66
N LEU A 54 10.12 10.56 -16.49
CA LEU A 54 9.01 9.70 -16.91
C LEU A 54 8.71 8.67 -15.82
N VAL A 55 7.41 8.49 -15.56
CA VAL A 55 6.91 7.49 -14.60
C VAL A 55 5.85 6.61 -15.27
N ALA A 56 5.83 5.35 -14.86
CA ALA A 56 4.67 4.49 -15.01
C ALA A 56 3.81 4.70 -13.76
N ALA A 57 2.60 5.18 -13.93
CA ALA A 57 1.69 5.49 -12.82
C ALA A 57 0.32 4.87 -13.08
N ASP A 58 -0.30 4.44 -11.97
CA ASP A 58 -1.63 3.86 -11.97
C ASP A 58 -2.34 4.20 -10.65
N TYR A 59 -3.63 3.91 -10.53
CA TYR A 59 -4.42 4.23 -9.36
C TYR A 59 -5.45 3.16 -9.01
N VAL A 60 -5.86 3.16 -7.75
CA VAL A 60 -6.98 2.38 -7.23
C VAL A 60 -8.02 3.37 -6.68
N PRO A 61 -9.28 3.33 -7.16
CA PRO A 61 -10.35 4.12 -6.56
C PRO A 61 -10.59 3.70 -5.12
N LEU A 62 -10.68 4.68 -4.21
CA LEU A 62 -10.97 4.48 -2.79
C LEU A 62 -12.42 4.86 -2.41
N GLY A 63 -13.19 5.37 -3.37
CA GLY A 63 -14.54 5.86 -3.16
C GLY A 63 -14.68 7.34 -3.48
N THR A 64 -15.77 7.95 -3.00
CA THR A 64 -16.06 9.37 -3.17
C THR A 64 -16.25 10.06 -1.82
N ASP A 65 -15.82 11.30 -1.71
CA ASP A 65 -16.07 12.11 -0.53
C ASP A 65 -17.52 12.71 -0.52
N ALA A 66 -17.83 13.46 0.54
CA ALA A 66 -19.14 14.08 0.71
C ALA A 66 -19.48 15.11 -0.38
N GLU A 67 -18.50 15.67 -1.04
CA GLU A 67 -18.62 16.61 -2.14
C GLU A 67 -18.69 15.92 -3.52
N GLY A 68 -18.70 14.60 -3.56
CA GLY A 68 -18.76 13.80 -4.79
C GLY A 68 -17.42 13.74 -5.56
N ARG A 69 -16.30 14.12 -4.93
CA ARG A 69 -14.97 14.01 -5.51
C ARG A 69 -14.41 12.61 -5.29
N GLN A 70 -13.71 12.09 -6.28
CA GLN A 70 -13.11 10.78 -6.22
C GLN A 70 -11.84 10.81 -5.36
N GLN A 71 -11.72 9.86 -4.46
CA GLN A 71 -10.50 9.58 -3.70
C GLN A 71 -9.74 8.46 -4.41
N LEU A 72 -8.45 8.67 -4.68
CA LEU A 72 -7.62 7.74 -5.42
C LEU A 72 -6.35 7.43 -4.65
N PHE A 73 -6.04 6.16 -4.49
CA PHE A 73 -4.70 5.72 -4.12
C PHE A 73 -3.87 5.58 -5.39
N CYS A 74 -2.86 6.41 -5.53
CA CYS A 74 -2.00 6.44 -6.70
C CYS A 74 -0.64 5.86 -6.37
N ALA A 75 -0.06 5.12 -7.31
CA ALA A 75 1.28 4.59 -7.25
C ALA A 75 2.04 4.91 -8.54
N ALA A 76 3.31 5.23 -8.42
CA ALA A 76 4.18 5.44 -9.56
C ALA A 76 5.56 4.82 -9.36
N CYS A 77 6.09 4.23 -10.42
CA CYS A 77 7.45 3.75 -10.51
C CYS A 77 8.19 4.56 -11.59
N ARG A 78 9.47 4.85 -11.39
CA ARG A 78 10.28 5.44 -12.46
C ARG A 78 10.32 4.49 -13.64
N LYS A 79 10.25 5.05 -14.85
CA LYS A 79 10.18 4.25 -16.07
C LYS A 79 11.42 3.36 -16.24
N GLU A 80 12.59 3.88 -15.93
CA GLU A 80 13.86 3.13 -15.98
C GLU A 80 13.82 1.91 -15.03
N THR A 81 13.34 2.11 -13.81
CA THR A 81 13.19 1.03 -12.83
C THR A 81 12.18 -0.02 -13.29
N MET A 82 11.06 0.41 -13.89
CA MET A 82 10.08 -0.51 -14.46
C MET A 82 10.71 -1.33 -15.60
N GLU A 83 11.46 -0.70 -16.50
CA GLU A 83 12.15 -1.37 -17.60
C GLU A 83 13.17 -2.40 -17.10
N GLU A 84 13.89 -2.12 -16.00
CA GLU A 84 14.80 -3.09 -15.38
C GLU A 84 14.05 -4.34 -14.86
N TYR A 85 12.90 -4.18 -14.21
CA TYR A 85 12.08 -5.30 -13.76
C TYR A 85 11.50 -6.10 -14.93
N LEU A 86 11.02 -5.43 -15.98
CA LEU A 86 10.51 -6.09 -17.17
C LEU A 86 11.62 -6.87 -17.89
N ALA A 87 12.80 -6.28 -18.06
CA ALA A 87 13.96 -6.96 -18.65
C ALA A 87 14.43 -8.16 -17.81
N MET A 88 14.29 -8.10 -16.48
CA MET A 88 14.60 -9.24 -15.61
C MET A 88 13.61 -10.38 -15.84
N THR A 89 12.32 -10.10 -15.91
CA THR A 89 11.28 -11.12 -16.14
C THR A 89 11.40 -11.76 -17.51
N ASP A 90 11.71 -10.98 -18.54
CA ASP A 90 11.97 -11.48 -19.91
C ASP A 90 13.16 -12.44 -19.96
N ARG A 91 14.28 -12.07 -19.30
CA ARG A 91 15.46 -12.96 -19.19
C ARG A 91 15.17 -14.28 -18.47
N LEU A 92 14.18 -14.28 -17.57
CA LEU A 92 13.73 -15.49 -16.87
C LEU A 92 12.68 -16.29 -17.66
N GLY A 93 12.25 -15.78 -18.83
CA GLY A 93 11.19 -16.40 -19.64
C GLY A 93 9.82 -16.33 -18.98
N LEU A 94 9.57 -15.32 -18.13
CA LEU A 94 8.32 -15.13 -17.42
C LEU A 94 7.40 -14.20 -18.22
N HIS A 95 6.17 -14.65 -18.46
CA HIS A 95 5.14 -13.84 -19.12
C HIS A 95 4.27 -13.15 -18.07
N LEU A 96 4.50 -11.85 -17.89
CA LEU A 96 3.73 -11.03 -16.98
C LEU A 96 2.32 -10.79 -17.54
N GLU A 97 1.31 -10.98 -16.69
CA GLU A 97 -0.06 -10.51 -16.94
C GLU A 97 -0.33 -9.18 -16.27
N ASN A 98 0.28 -8.96 -15.08
CA ASN A 98 0.08 -7.75 -14.32
C ASN A 98 1.37 -7.29 -13.66
N VAL A 99 1.43 -5.98 -13.42
CA VAL A 99 2.36 -5.35 -12.48
C VAL A 99 1.50 -4.62 -11.44
N THR A 100 1.83 -4.80 -10.18
CA THR A 100 1.08 -4.19 -9.07
C THR A 100 2.04 -3.75 -7.96
N VAL A 101 1.51 -3.08 -6.95
CA VAL A 101 2.24 -2.67 -5.75
C VAL A 101 1.68 -3.36 -4.52
N THR A 102 2.49 -3.55 -3.50
CA THR A 102 2.09 -4.25 -2.27
C THR A 102 0.84 -3.62 -1.64
N MET A 103 0.75 -2.30 -1.65
CA MET A 103 -0.40 -1.58 -1.08
C MET A 103 -1.71 -1.86 -1.83
N ALA A 104 -1.69 -2.00 -3.16
CA ALA A 104 -2.89 -2.37 -3.93
C ALA A 104 -3.42 -3.76 -3.52
N GLY A 105 -2.52 -4.69 -3.23
CA GLY A 105 -2.88 -6.01 -2.66
C GLY A 105 -3.52 -5.88 -1.28
N ARG A 106 -2.98 -5.03 -0.40
CA ARG A 106 -3.55 -4.76 0.93
C ARG A 106 -4.93 -4.13 0.86
N LEU A 107 -5.16 -3.19 -0.06
CA LEU A 107 -6.47 -2.58 -0.26
C LEU A 107 -7.51 -3.64 -0.67
N LYS A 108 -7.15 -4.56 -1.58
CA LYS A 108 -8.02 -5.69 -1.94
C LYS A 108 -8.28 -6.62 -0.75
N LEU A 109 -7.24 -6.90 0.03
CA LEU A 109 -7.37 -7.73 1.23
C LEU A 109 -8.27 -7.07 2.28
N LEU A 110 -8.14 -5.77 2.50
CA LEU A 110 -8.98 -5.00 3.43
C LEU A 110 -10.48 -5.20 3.12
N HIS A 111 -10.87 -5.08 1.84
CA HIS A 111 -12.25 -5.30 1.42
C HIS A 111 -12.73 -6.76 1.59
N ALA A 112 -11.81 -7.73 1.59
CA ALA A 112 -12.13 -9.14 1.81
C ALA A 112 -12.18 -9.53 3.31
N MET A 113 -11.60 -8.73 4.19
CA MET A 113 -11.49 -9.02 5.62
C MET A 113 -12.77 -8.64 6.37
N GLN A 114 -13.66 -9.61 6.59
CA GLN A 114 -14.92 -9.42 7.32
C GLN A 114 -14.77 -8.71 8.69
N PRO A 115 -13.76 -9.00 9.53
CA PRO A 115 -13.59 -8.34 10.82
C PRO A 115 -13.41 -6.83 10.76
N MET A 116 -12.95 -6.28 9.62
CA MET A 116 -12.71 -4.84 9.43
C MET A 116 -13.85 -4.13 8.69
N GLN A 117 -14.80 -4.87 8.12
CA GLN A 117 -15.91 -4.27 7.38
C GLN A 117 -16.76 -3.35 8.27
N GLY A 118 -16.95 -2.11 7.84
CA GLY A 118 -17.71 -1.09 8.55
C GLY A 118 -17.07 -0.59 9.86
N LYS A 119 -15.85 -1.04 10.20
CA LYS A 119 -15.14 -0.59 11.40
C LYS A 119 -14.21 0.57 11.13
N THR A 120 -13.97 1.36 12.19
CA THR A 120 -12.89 2.32 12.26
C THR A 120 -11.80 1.74 13.15
N CYS A 121 -10.66 1.38 12.55
CA CYS A 121 -9.60 0.63 13.22
C CYS A 121 -8.21 1.01 12.65
N ILE A 122 -7.17 0.58 13.36
CA ILE A 122 -5.79 0.61 12.85
C ILE A 122 -5.39 -0.83 12.49
N TRP A 123 -4.78 -1.00 11.33
CA TRP A 123 -4.19 -2.26 10.91
C TRP A 123 -2.68 -2.12 10.78
N LEU A 124 -1.95 -2.82 11.65
CA LEU A 124 -0.49 -2.89 11.65
C LEU A 124 -0.03 -4.09 10.80
N CYS A 125 0.81 -3.83 9.81
CA CYS A 125 1.42 -4.87 8.99
C CYS A 125 2.93 -4.86 9.23
N PHE A 126 3.43 -5.92 9.86
CA PHE A 126 4.86 -6.07 10.13
C PHE A 126 5.57 -6.69 8.93
N GLU A 127 6.66 -6.07 8.49
CA GLU A 127 7.44 -6.47 7.32
C GLU A 127 8.93 -6.33 7.60
N GLY A 128 9.52 -7.43 8.07
CA GLY A 128 10.91 -7.45 8.46
C GLY A 128 11.18 -6.39 9.55
N SER A 129 11.99 -5.40 9.24
CA SER A 129 12.36 -4.32 10.17
C SER A 129 11.48 -3.06 10.03
N SER A 130 10.26 -3.19 9.53
CA SER A 130 9.33 -2.07 9.41
C SER A 130 7.91 -2.46 9.74
N VAL A 131 7.12 -1.49 10.18
CA VAL A 131 5.68 -1.60 10.36
C VAL A 131 4.98 -0.59 9.47
N LEU A 132 3.97 -1.06 8.76
CA LEU A 132 3.03 -0.23 8.02
C LEU A 132 1.75 -0.12 8.84
N SER A 133 1.40 1.08 9.26
CA SER A 133 0.17 1.38 9.99
C SER A 133 -0.86 1.94 9.03
N LEU A 134 -1.97 1.24 8.88
CA LEU A 134 -3.10 1.68 8.06
C LEU A 134 -4.24 2.16 8.96
N LEU A 135 -4.73 3.36 8.73
CA LEU A 135 -5.98 3.83 9.28
C LEU A 135 -7.12 3.42 8.34
N VAL A 136 -8.06 2.68 8.89
CA VAL A 136 -9.29 2.24 8.22
C VAL A 136 -10.46 2.97 8.89
N GLU A 137 -11.31 3.62 8.12
CA GLU A 137 -12.51 4.32 8.60
C GLU A 137 -13.75 3.77 7.90
N ASN A 138 -14.68 3.25 8.69
CA ASN A 138 -15.90 2.61 8.18
C ASN A 138 -15.63 1.48 7.17
N GLY A 139 -14.52 0.75 7.37
CA GLY A 139 -14.09 -0.34 6.48
C GLY A 139 -13.27 0.11 5.25
N GLU A 140 -13.06 1.42 5.09
CA GLU A 140 -12.35 1.98 3.94
C GLU A 140 -10.98 2.52 4.34
N TYR A 141 -10.00 2.39 3.45
CA TYR A 141 -8.66 2.93 3.65
C TYR A 141 -8.70 4.47 3.70
N ARG A 142 -8.02 5.04 4.69
CA ARG A 142 -7.95 6.49 4.87
C ARG A 142 -6.54 7.04 4.79
N TYR A 143 -5.61 6.41 5.48
CA TYR A 143 -4.24 6.90 5.63
C TYR A 143 -3.31 5.74 5.93
N SER A 144 -2.04 5.86 5.60
CA SER A 144 -1.00 4.95 6.06
C SER A 144 0.31 5.66 6.31
N SER A 145 1.06 5.13 7.26
CA SER A 145 2.44 5.51 7.53
C SER A 145 3.31 4.25 7.65
N ARG A 146 4.55 4.35 7.19
CA ARG A 146 5.54 3.28 7.35
C ARG A 146 6.67 3.79 8.23
N ASN A 147 6.96 3.03 9.27
CA ASN A 147 8.03 3.34 10.22
C ASN A 147 8.99 2.15 10.32
N ARG A 148 10.27 2.47 10.52
CA ARG A 148 11.28 1.44 10.80
C ARG A 148 11.19 1.03 12.26
N ILE A 149 11.30 -0.26 12.52
CA ILE A 149 11.37 -0.85 13.84
C ILE A 149 12.84 -0.97 14.24
N PHE A 150 13.20 -0.49 15.42
CA PHE A 150 14.56 -0.53 15.97
C PHE A 150 14.68 -1.49 17.15
N SER A 151 13.57 -1.76 17.82
CA SER A 151 13.50 -2.61 19.00
C SER A 151 13.25 -4.06 18.62
N GLU A 152 13.74 -5.00 19.43
CA GLU A 152 13.46 -6.42 19.24
C GLU A 152 12.03 -6.76 19.69
N PRO A 153 11.25 -7.54 18.90
CA PRO A 153 9.96 -8.05 19.31
C PRO A 153 9.99 -8.73 20.69
N GLY A 154 8.89 -8.61 21.45
CA GLY A 154 8.80 -9.17 22.80
C GLY A 154 9.50 -8.34 23.88
N THR A 155 10.02 -7.15 23.56
CA THR A 155 10.65 -6.25 24.53
C THR A 155 9.74 -5.07 24.91
N VAL A 156 9.95 -4.49 26.10
CA VAL A 156 9.26 -3.26 26.54
C VAL A 156 9.50 -2.11 25.55
N ASP A 157 10.70 -2.02 24.98
CA ASP A 157 11.03 -0.99 24.01
C ASP A 157 10.24 -1.16 22.72
N PHE A 158 10.03 -2.40 22.26
CA PHE A 158 9.16 -2.70 21.12
C PHE A 158 7.70 -2.28 21.39
N GLY A 159 7.14 -2.62 22.56
CA GLY A 159 5.81 -2.19 22.95
C GLY A 159 5.68 -0.66 23.02
N THR A 160 6.72 0.03 23.49
CA THR A 160 6.77 1.50 23.52
C THR A 160 6.80 2.10 22.10
N GLU A 161 7.60 1.49 21.21
CA GLU A 161 7.71 1.91 19.81
C GLU A 161 6.36 1.74 19.08
N MET A 162 5.71 0.60 19.25
CA MET A 162 4.39 0.33 18.66
C MET A 162 3.30 1.25 19.22
N THR A 163 3.33 1.53 20.53
CA THR A 163 2.41 2.49 21.16
C THR A 163 2.56 3.88 20.54
N ARG A 164 3.78 4.31 20.26
CA ARG A 164 4.05 5.60 19.61
C ARG A 164 3.50 5.63 18.19
N ASP A 165 3.68 4.55 17.43
CA ASP A 165 3.21 4.44 16.05
C ASP A 165 1.66 4.49 15.99
N VAL A 166 1.01 3.69 16.81
CA VAL A 166 -0.45 3.71 16.96
C VAL A 166 -0.95 5.10 17.38
N SER A 167 -0.28 5.73 18.37
CA SER A 167 -0.65 7.08 18.84
C SER A 167 -0.55 8.12 17.74
N GLY A 168 0.47 8.05 16.87
CA GLY A 168 0.61 8.93 15.71
C GLY A 168 -0.57 8.78 14.73
N THR A 169 -0.97 7.55 14.45
CA THR A 169 -2.13 7.26 13.59
C THR A 169 -3.45 7.73 14.22
N MET A 170 -3.61 7.56 15.53
CA MET A 170 -4.77 8.08 16.29
C MET A 170 -4.84 9.61 16.25
N GLN A 171 -3.70 10.29 16.38
CA GLN A 171 -3.65 11.76 16.27
C GLN A 171 -4.09 12.24 14.88
N PHE A 172 -3.64 11.56 13.82
CA PHE A 172 -4.09 11.86 12.47
C PHE A 172 -5.61 11.68 12.34
N HIS A 173 -6.17 10.57 12.83
CA HIS A 173 -7.62 10.33 12.82
C HIS A 173 -8.38 11.45 13.54
N THR A 174 -7.92 11.84 14.74
CA THR A 174 -8.55 12.92 15.51
C THR A 174 -8.47 14.28 14.80
N ALA A 175 -7.32 14.60 14.19
CA ALA A 175 -7.10 15.88 13.49
C ALA A 175 -7.92 15.97 12.19
N SER A 176 -8.14 14.86 11.50
CA SER A 176 -8.91 14.83 10.25
C SER A 176 -10.42 15.04 10.44
N ARG A 177 -10.91 15.05 11.69
CA ARG A 177 -12.33 15.13 12.05
C ARG A 177 -13.20 14.13 11.29
N SER A 178 -12.62 13.04 10.86
CA SER A 178 -13.29 11.98 10.13
C SER A 178 -14.17 11.16 11.09
N GLY A 179 -15.28 10.67 10.57
CA GLY A 179 -16.31 10.03 11.38
C GLY A 179 -15.93 8.62 11.82
N GLY A 180 -16.40 8.26 13.00
CA GLY A 180 -16.27 6.93 13.59
C GLY A 180 -15.36 6.92 14.82
N THR A 181 -15.68 6.04 15.76
CA THR A 181 -14.87 5.80 16.93
C THR A 181 -13.87 4.72 16.60
N LEU A 182 -12.58 5.01 16.80
CA LEU A 182 -11.51 4.02 16.67
C LEU A 182 -11.63 3.03 17.82
N THR A 183 -11.96 1.77 17.53
CA THR A 183 -12.30 0.74 18.51
C THR A 183 -11.28 -0.38 18.58
N ASP A 184 -10.56 -0.64 17.51
CA ASP A 184 -9.74 -1.84 17.39
C ASP A 184 -8.37 -1.54 16.77
N VAL A 185 -7.38 -2.33 17.17
CA VAL A 185 -6.09 -2.43 16.48
C VAL A 185 -5.91 -3.88 16.04
N TYR A 186 -5.76 -4.11 14.77
CA TYR A 186 -5.43 -5.41 14.18
C TYR A 186 -3.96 -5.44 13.80
N TYR A 187 -3.35 -6.61 13.82
CA TYR A 187 -1.97 -6.78 13.39
C TYR A 187 -1.79 -8.03 12.54
N ALA A 188 -0.76 -8.03 11.70
CA ALA A 188 -0.37 -9.14 10.85
C ALA A 188 1.16 -9.13 10.64
N GLY A 189 1.75 -10.32 10.50
CA GLY A 189 3.18 -10.45 10.26
C GLY A 189 4.04 -10.54 11.52
N CYS A 190 3.40 -10.66 12.69
CA CYS A 190 4.03 -10.98 13.98
C CYS A 190 3.13 -11.94 14.76
N SER A 191 3.64 -12.50 15.84
CA SER A 191 2.91 -13.38 16.76
C SER A 191 2.44 -12.62 18.02
N ASP A 192 1.54 -13.23 18.78
CA ASP A 192 1.10 -12.68 20.08
C ASP A 192 2.24 -12.59 21.09
N ASP A 193 3.27 -13.44 20.96
CA ASP A 193 4.44 -13.45 21.82
C ASP A 193 5.42 -12.26 21.54
N ASP A 194 5.18 -11.51 20.47
CA ASP A 194 5.99 -10.35 20.08
C ASP A 194 5.52 -9.04 20.76
N PHE A 195 4.40 -9.07 21.50
CA PHE A 195 3.81 -7.90 22.22
C PHE A 195 3.92 -7.97 23.72
#